data_30e90fe5f31a0a2e6c4f96d96b03ec0a
#
_entry.id   30e90fe5f31a0a2e6c4f96d96b03ec0a
#
_cell.length_a   1.000
_cell.length_b   1.000
_cell.length_c   1.000
_cell.angle_alpha   90.00
_cell.angle_beta   90.00
_cell.angle_gamma   90.00
#
_symmetry.space_group_name_H-M   'P 1'
#
loop_
_entity.id
_entity.type
_entity.pdbx_description
1 polymer ?
#
loop_
_entity_poly.entity_id
_entity_poly.type
_entity_poly.pdbx_seq_one_letter_code
_entity_poly.pdbx_strand_id
1 'polypeptide(L)'
;MSGSGTVAPVYDFKVLYVKLSKDFRVIVIEKLGYGYSDICDFVSDVDTLVSIQKRALEKLGENGPYILMPHSMSGIEALRWMQLYPDDVKALIGNDMTTPLTYSIWTKEKVEKKIKLMNFATKYKLYWLLCPISNRCLTGEEKKQHKMLRKRNAFNICHINESKAILDNVAIVESQGYKKCPALIFKSNGKQTAGHWSECQKEFASILNAKLISYDCGHYIHHYKSNEMCKEIIKFVDLLII
;
A
#
# COMPACT_ATOMS: atom_id res chain seq x y z
N MET A 1 -3.81 2.70 -2.52
CA MET A 1 -3.89 2.02 -1.18
C MET A 1 -2.54 2.13 -0.50
N SER A 2 -2.51 2.40 0.81
CA SER A 2 -1.27 2.72 1.54
C SER A 2 -0.77 1.56 2.39
N GLY A 3 0.56 1.34 2.36
CA GLY A 3 1.21 0.34 3.20
C GLY A 3 1.41 0.80 4.64
N SER A 4 1.92 -0.13 5.48
CA SER A 4 2.25 0.15 6.89
C SER A 4 3.25 1.29 7.02
N GLY A 5 2.99 2.22 7.92
CA GLY A 5 3.88 3.35 8.18
C GLY A 5 3.70 4.56 7.25
N THR A 6 2.83 4.48 6.24
CA THR A 6 2.44 5.63 5.41
C THR A 6 1.45 6.50 6.19
N VAL A 7 1.96 7.36 7.05
CA VAL A 7 1.16 8.10 8.05
C VAL A 7 0.17 9.11 7.48
N ALA A 8 0.39 9.58 6.26
CA ALA A 8 -0.43 10.60 5.58
C ALA A 8 -0.51 10.31 4.07
N PRO A 9 -1.31 9.31 3.65
CA PRO A 9 -1.37 8.84 2.26
C PRO A 9 -1.63 9.93 1.24
N VAL A 10 -2.52 10.88 1.54
CA VAL A 10 -2.83 12.00 0.63
C VAL A 10 -1.59 12.82 0.29
N TYR A 11 -0.65 12.98 1.21
CA TYR A 11 0.59 13.71 0.96
C TYR A 11 1.69 12.84 0.36
N ASP A 12 1.80 11.60 0.85
CA ASP A 12 2.84 10.66 0.39
C ASP A 12 2.66 10.29 -1.09
N PHE A 13 1.42 10.13 -1.56
CA PHE A 13 1.13 9.79 -2.95
C PHE A 13 0.87 11.00 -3.86
N LYS A 14 0.93 12.24 -3.34
CA LYS A 14 0.61 13.46 -4.10
C LYS A 14 1.44 13.58 -5.38
N VAL A 15 2.72 13.24 -5.32
CA VAL A 15 3.64 13.29 -6.46
C VAL A 15 3.16 12.43 -7.66
N LEU A 16 2.35 11.41 -7.39
CA LEU A 16 1.83 10.49 -8.39
C LEU A 16 0.39 10.84 -8.78
N TYR A 17 -0.52 10.97 -7.81
CA TYR A 17 -1.94 11.11 -8.13
C TYR A 17 -2.27 12.45 -8.81
N VAL A 18 -1.57 13.54 -8.52
CA VAL A 18 -1.76 14.82 -9.22
C VAL A 18 -1.46 14.70 -10.73
N LYS A 19 -0.55 13.81 -11.12
CA LYS A 19 -0.25 13.55 -12.53
C LYS A 19 -1.31 12.67 -13.16
N LEU A 20 -1.68 11.57 -12.47
CA LEU A 20 -2.68 10.63 -12.93
C LEU A 20 -4.10 11.23 -12.98
N SER A 21 -4.40 12.22 -12.14
CA SER A 21 -5.73 12.86 -12.10
C SER A 21 -6.06 13.69 -13.35
N LYS A 22 -5.10 13.87 -14.26
CA LYS A 22 -5.35 14.48 -15.56
C LYS A 22 -6.10 13.55 -16.51
N ASP A 23 -5.90 12.24 -16.34
CA ASP A 23 -6.42 11.20 -17.22
C ASP A 23 -7.42 10.27 -16.53
N PHE A 24 -7.36 10.20 -15.18
CA PHE A 24 -8.14 9.27 -14.37
C PHE A 24 -8.80 9.95 -13.17
N ARG A 25 -9.94 9.44 -12.75
CA ARG A 25 -10.47 9.69 -11.41
C ARG A 25 -9.64 8.91 -10.40
N VAL A 26 -8.88 9.61 -9.56
CA VAL A 26 -7.98 8.98 -8.57
C VAL A 26 -8.55 9.13 -7.18
N ILE A 27 -8.64 8.02 -6.44
CA ILE A 27 -9.11 7.97 -5.06
C ILE A 27 -7.97 7.51 -4.16
N VAL A 28 -7.66 8.30 -3.15
CA VAL A 28 -6.68 7.95 -2.11
C VAL A 28 -7.43 7.65 -0.83
N ILE A 29 -7.46 6.37 -0.43
CA ILE A 29 -8.12 5.95 0.79
C ILE A 29 -7.16 6.12 1.97
N GLU A 30 -7.59 6.88 2.97
CA GLU A 30 -6.93 6.98 4.27
C GLU A 30 -7.63 6.04 5.25
N LYS A 31 -7.04 4.89 5.49
CA LYS A 31 -7.56 3.88 6.42
C LYS A 31 -7.66 4.43 7.85
N LEU A 32 -8.37 3.73 8.73
CA LEU A 32 -8.36 4.05 10.16
C LEU A 32 -6.92 4.11 10.69
N GLY A 33 -6.60 5.19 11.40
CA GLY A 33 -5.25 5.47 11.89
C GLY A 33 -4.29 6.11 10.89
N TYR A 34 -4.73 6.38 9.65
CA TYR A 34 -3.94 7.02 8.59
C TYR A 34 -4.53 8.39 8.23
N GLY A 35 -3.67 9.31 7.81
CA GLY A 35 -4.07 10.62 7.38
C GLY A 35 -4.97 11.34 8.38
N TYR A 36 -6.11 11.81 7.92
CA TYR A 36 -7.11 12.49 8.74
C TYR A 36 -8.15 11.55 9.37
N SER A 37 -8.13 10.25 9.02
CA SER A 37 -9.07 9.28 9.58
C SER A 37 -8.89 9.08 11.08
N ASP A 38 -9.94 8.61 11.74
CA ASP A 38 -9.93 8.38 13.19
C ASP A 38 -8.95 7.28 13.58
N ILE A 39 -8.41 7.42 14.79
CA ILE A 39 -7.61 6.39 15.45
C ILE A 39 -8.52 5.65 16.41
N CYS A 40 -8.73 4.37 16.18
CA CYS A 40 -9.54 3.53 17.05
C CYS A 40 -8.91 2.14 17.20
N ASP A 41 -9.18 1.49 18.32
CA ASP A 41 -8.78 0.11 18.51
C ASP A 41 -9.83 -0.81 17.88
N PHE A 42 -9.43 -1.54 16.84
CA PHE A 42 -10.31 -2.43 16.10
C PHE A 42 -9.55 -3.67 15.61
N VAL A 43 -10.28 -4.70 15.27
CA VAL A 43 -9.71 -5.92 14.70
C VAL A 43 -9.29 -5.65 13.26
N SER A 44 -7.99 -5.76 13.01
CA SER A 44 -7.38 -5.44 11.70
C SER A 44 -7.18 -6.70 10.84
N ASP A 45 -8.16 -7.64 10.88
CA ASP A 45 -8.18 -8.73 9.91
C ASP A 45 -8.43 -8.19 8.50
N VAL A 46 -7.95 -8.93 7.51
CA VAL A 46 -7.95 -8.46 6.12
C VAL A 46 -9.37 -8.27 5.56
N ASP A 47 -10.34 -9.06 6.01
CA ASP A 47 -11.73 -8.96 5.56
C ASP A 47 -12.38 -7.67 6.08
N THR A 48 -12.16 -7.35 7.35
CA THR A 48 -12.59 -6.09 7.97
C THR A 48 -11.94 -4.90 7.28
N LEU A 49 -10.62 -4.94 7.02
CA LEU A 49 -9.90 -3.86 6.34
C LEU A 49 -10.47 -3.60 4.94
N VAL A 50 -10.71 -4.64 4.15
CA VAL A 50 -11.29 -4.52 2.80
C VAL A 50 -12.73 -4.03 2.86
N SER A 51 -13.54 -4.59 3.75
CA SER A 51 -14.95 -4.21 3.92
C SER A 51 -15.13 -2.74 4.27
N ILE A 52 -14.32 -2.22 5.21
CA ILE A 52 -14.37 -0.80 5.60
C ILE A 52 -14.04 0.10 4.40
N GLN A 53 -13.00 -0.23 3.64
CA GLN A 53 -12.60 0.54 2.47
C GLN A 53 -13.67 0.51 1.37
N LYS A 54 -14.24 -0.66 1.07
CA LYS A 54 -15.33 -0.81 0.10
C LYS A 54 -16.56 0.01 0.50
N ARG A 55 -17.01 -0.12 1.75
CA ARG A 55 -18.16 0.66 2.27
C ARG A 55 -17.92 2.16 2.23
N ALA A 56 -16.68 2.62 2.44
CA ALA A 56 -16.34 4.03 2.32
C ALA A 56 -16.52 4.52 0.87
N LEU A 57 -16.10 3.75 -0.12
CA LEU A 57 -16.31 4.06 -1.54
C LEU A 57 -17.80 4.08 -1.90
N GLU A 58 -18.54 3.07 -1.49
CA GLU A 58 -19.99 2.98 -1.73
C GLU A 58 -20.75 4.18 -1.16
N LYS A 59 -20.40 4.61 0.07
CA LYS A 59 -21.00 5.79 0.69
C LYS A 59 -20.67 7.11 -0.04
N LEU A 60 -19.58 7.15 -0.76
CA LEU A 60 -19.19 8.29 -1.60
C LEU A 60 -19.81 8.21 -3.01
N GLY A 61 -20.60 7.16 -3.30
CA GLY A 61 -21.13 6.92 -4.63
C GLY A 61 -20.10 6.44 -5.65
N GLU A 62 -18.92 6.02 -5.18
CA GLU A 62 -17.88 5.46 -6.03
C GLU A 62 -18.12 3.97 -6.21
N ASN A 63 -18.47 3.57 -7.43
CA ASN A 63 -18.74 2.19 -7.77
C ASN A 63 -17.65 1.64 -8.70
N GLY A 64 -17.33 0.35 -8.53
CA GLY A 64 -16.38 -0.35 -9.41
C GLY A 64 -16.86 -0.44 -10.88
N PRO A 65 -16.07 -1.08 -11.75
CA PRO A 65 -14.82 -1.74 -11.41
C PRO A 65 -13.63 -0.78 -11.23
N TYR A 66 -12.79 -1.07 -10.24
CA TYR A 66 -11.63 -0.25 -9.89
C TYR A 66 -10.34 -0.79 -10.50
N ILE A 67 -9.36 0.07 -10.70
CA ILE A 67 -7.96 -0.31 -10.83
C ILE A 67 -7.34 -0.15 -9.44
N LEU A 68 -7.02 -1.26 -8.79
CA LEU A 68 -6.39 -1.23 -7.47
C LEU A 68 -4.90 -0.91 -7.60
N MET A 69 -4.42 0.07 -6.84
CA MET A 69 -3.00 0.43 -6.81
C MET A 69 -2.45 0.36 -5.39
N PRO A 70 -2.10 -0.85 -4.91
CA PRO A 70 -1.51 -1.03 -3.59
C PRO A 70 -0.02 -0.67 -3.56
N HIS A 71 0.41 -0.08 -2.44
CA HIS A 71 1.81 0.11 -2.09
C HIS A 71 2.16 -0.72 -0.85
N SER A 72 3.29 -1.44 -0.89
CA SER A 72 3.79 -2.16 0.28
C SER A 72 2.73 -3.12 0.89
N MET A 73 2.54 -3.11 2.21
CA MET A 73 1.66 -4.02 2.95
C MET A 73 0.21 -4.05 2.43
N SER A 74 -0.30 -2.97 1.83
CA SER A 74 -1.64 -2.99 1.24
C SER A 74 -1.79 -3.91 0.03
N GLY A 75 -0.71 -4.54 -0.42
CA GLY A 75 -0.77 -5.63 -1.39
C GLY A 75 -1.63 -6.80 -0.89
N ILE A 76 -1.55 -7.14 0.40
CA ILE A 76 -2.37 -8.20 1.01
C ILE A 76 -3.87 -7.81 0.98
N GLU A 77 -4.19 -6.55 1.29
CA GLU A 77 -5.55 -6.03 1.20
C GLU A 77 -6.09 -6.04 -0.23
N ALA A 78 -5.28 -5.62 -1.21
CA ALA A 78 -5.69 -5.62 -2.62
C ALA A 78 -5.94 -7.04 -3.14
N LEU A 79 -5.09 -8.01 -2.80
CA LEU A 79 -5.27 -9.41 -3.16
C LEU A 79 -6.54 -9.98 -2.53
N ARG A 80 -6.83 -9.63 -1.27
CA ARG A 80 -8.07 -10.03 -0.62
C ARG A 80 -9.30 -9.39 -1.25
N TRP A 81 -9.21 -8.11 -1.63
CA TRP A 81 -10.27 -7.44 -2.37
C TRP A 81 -10.63 -8.17 -3.67
N MET A 82 -9.60 -8.57 -4.44
CA MET A 82 -9.80 -9.36 -5.67
C MET A 82 -10.45 -10.72 -5.41
N GLN A 83 -10.21 -11.33 -4.23
CA GLN A 83 -10.83 -12.62 -3.85
C GLN A 83 -12.29 -12.45 -3.47
N LEU A 84 -12.61 -11.42 -2.67
CA LEU A 84 -13.97 -11.17 -2.15
C LEU A 84 -14.88 -10.54 -3.20
N TYR A 85 -14.33 -9.65 -4.02
CA TYR A 85 -15.10 -8.82 -4.97
C TYR A 85 -14.41 -8.81 -6.35
N PRO A 86 -14.31 -9.95 -7.02
CA PRO A 86 -13.57 -10.05 -8.30
C PRO A 86 -14.13 -9.13 -9.38
N ASP A 87 -15.44 -8.93 -9.43
CA ASP A 87 -16.11 -8.09 -10.44
C ASP A 87 -15.89 -6.58 -10.17
N ASP A 88 -15.48 -6.20 -8.97
CA ASP A 88 -15.13 -4.82 -8.63
C ASP A 88 -13.73 -4.43 -9.13
N VAL A 89 -12.92 -5.36 -9.65
CA VAL A 89 -11.52 -5.10 -9.97
C VAL A 89 -11.23 -5.31 -11.45
N LYS A 90 -10.99 -4.21 -12.14
CA LYS A 90 -10.61 -4.21 -13.57
C LYS A 90 -9.15 -4.60 -13.79
N ALA A 91 -8.26 -4.14 -12.92
CA ALA A 91 -6.82 -4.40 -13.01
C ALA A 91 -6.09 -4.15 -11.68
N LEU A 92 -4.87 -4.67 -11.57
CA LEU A 92 -3.97 -4.46 -10.45
C LEU A 92 -2.70 -3.71 -10.90
N ILE A 93 -2.35 -2.63 -10.22
CA ILE A 93 -1.09 -1.92 -10.43
C ILE A 93 -0.27 -1.97 -9.13
N GLY A 94 0.63 -2.92 -9.02
CA GLY A 94 1.48 -3.06 -7.83
C GLY A 94 2.57 -1.99 -7.78
N ASN A 95 2.57 -1.16 -6.74
CA ASN A 95 3.62 -0.17 -6.49
C ASN A 95 4.51 -0.68 -5.35
N ASP A 96 5.50 -1.50 -5.70
CA ASP A 96 6.38 -2.21 -4.76
C ASP A 96 5.58 -2.90 -3.63
N MET A 97 4.51 -3.60 -4.02
CA MET A 97 3.53 -4.19 -3.12
C MET A 97 4.05 -5.47 -2.46
N THR A 98 3.57 -5.78 -1.27
CA THR A 98 3.79 -7.09 -0.67
C THR A 98 2.86 -8.14 -1.28
N THR A 99 3.33 -9.37 -1.25
CA THR A 99 2.56 -10.57 -1.59
C THR A 99 2.72 -11.58 -0.46
N PRO A 100 1.92 -12.64 -0.36
CA PRO A 100 2.16 -13.72 0.60
C PRO A 100 3.60 -14.25 0.58
N LEU A 101 4.21 -14.37 -0.62
CA LEU A 101 5.60 -14.81 -0.78
C LEU A 101 6.60 -13.93 0.01
N THR A 102 6.35 -12.63 0.13
CA THR A 102 7.24 -11.73 0.88
C THR A 102 7.25 -11.98 2.39
N TYR A 103 6.24 -12.70 2.88
CA TYR A 103 6.11 -13.06 4.28
C TYR A 103 6.61 -14.49 4.61
N SER A 104 7.06 -15.26 3.63
CA SER A 104 7.52 -16.64 3.84
C SER A 104 8.65 -16.79 4.87
N ILE A 105 9.47 -15.74 5.05
CA ILE A 105 10.55 -15.69 6.05
C ILE A 105 10.17 -14.97 7.36
N TRP A 106 8.90 -14.54 7.48
CA TRP A 106 8.43 -13.85 8.67
C TRP A 106 7.91 -14.87 9.70
N THR A 107 8.25 -14.63 10.97
CA THR A 107 7.79 -15.42 12.10
C THR A 107 7.06 -14.52 13.10
N LYS A 108 6.27 -15.10 13.99
CA LYS A 108 5.62 -14.37 15.09
C LYS A 108 6.62 -13.56 15.90
N GLU A 109 7.80 -14.12 16.17
CA GLU A 109 8.88 -13.42 16.89
C GLU A 109 9.38 -12.16 16.15
N LYS A 110 9.54 -12.24 14.82
CA LYS A 110 9.93 -11.07 14.02
C LYS A 110 8.87 -9.98 14.05
N VAL A 111 7.59 -10.36 13.99
CA VAL A 111 6.46 -9.44 14.12
C VAL A 111 6.47 -8.78 15.51
N GLU A 112 6.62 -9.56 16.57
CA GLU A 112 6.70 -9.05 17.94
C GLU A 112 7.89 -8.09 18.14
N LYS A 113 9.06 -8.42 17.60
CA LYS A 113 10.23 -7.51 17.62
C LYS A 113 9.94 -6.20 16.91
N LYS A 114 9.27 -6.25 15.76
CA LYS A 114 8.83 -5.05 15.03
C LYS A 114 7.88 -4.22 15.89
N ILE A 115 6.88 -4.82 16.52
CA ILE A 115 5.91 -4.15 17.40
C ILE A 115 6.62 -3.52 18.61
N LYS A 116 7.55 -4.24 19.26
CA LYS A 116 8.35 -3.69 20.35
C LYS A 116 9.14 -2.45 19.91
N LEU A 117 9.73 -2.48 18.72
CA LEU A 117 10.43 -1.34 18.13
C LEU A 117 9.48 -0.15 17.86
N MET A 118 8.28 -0.41 17.33
CA MET A 118 7.26 0.63 17.10
C MET A 118 6.85 1.28 18.42
N ASN A 119 6.55 0.48 19.46
CA ASN A 119 6.21 0.98 20.80
C ASN A 119 7.36 1.79 21.43
N PHE A 120 8.59 1.31 21.30
CA PHE A 120 9.78 2.03 21.77
C PHE A 120 9.92 3.38 21.04
N ALA A 121 9.81 3.39 19.72
CA ALA A 121 9.90 4.61 18.93
C ALA A 121 8.80 5.62 19.28
N THR A 122 7.59 5.15 19.58
CA THR A 122 6.48 6.00 20.03
C THR A 122 6.77 6.58 21.42
N LYS A 123 7.16 5.74 22.38
CA LYS A 123 7.47 6.14 23.76
C LYS A 123 8.54 7.23 23.83
N TYR A 124 9.60 7.10 23.03
CA TYR A 124 10.73 8.04 23.01
C TYR A 124 10.64 9.07 21.88
N LYS A 125 9.49 9.17 21.20
CA LYS A 125 9.24 10.11 20.08
C LYS A 125 10.26 9.99 18.94
N LEU A 126 10.79 8.79 18.71
CA LEU A 126 11.77 8.50 17.66
C LEU A 126 11.14 8.13 16.32
N TYR A 127 9.81 8.26 16.17
CA TYR A 127 9.06 7.93 14.95
C TYR A 127 9.60 8.65 13.71
N TRP A 128 10.25 9.80 13.88
CA TRP A 128 10.85 10.56 12.78
C TRP A 128 12.02 9.83 12.09
N LEU A 129 12.66 8.87 12.78
CA LEU A 129 13.70 8.00 12.21
C LEU A 129 13.08 6.87 11.37
N LEU A 130 11.93 6.36 11.79
CA LEU A 130 11.31 5.15 11.22
C LEU A 130 10.18 5.44 10.23
N CYS A 131 9.63 6.65 10.24
CA CYS A 131 8.60 7.11 9.31
C CYS A 131 9.16 8.28 8.48
N PRO A 132 9.91 8.02 7.41
CA PRO A 132 10.46 9.08 6.57
C PRO A 132 9.34 9.87 5.89
N ILE A 133 9.57 11.17 5.72
CA ILE A 133 8.66 12.06 4.98
C ILE A 133 9.31 12.38 3.64
N SER A 134 8.55 12.23 2.56
CA SER A 134 8.89 12.90 1.32
C SER A 134 8.16 14.25 1.25
N ASN A 135 8.93 15.31 1.19
CA ASN A 135 8.39 16.67 1.02
C ASN A 135 8.32 17.11 -0.45
N ARG A 136 8.52 16.18 -1.38
CA ARG A 136 8.46 16.47 -2.81
C ARG A 136 7.02 16.84 -3.19
N CYS A 137 6.86 17.88 -3.98
CA CYS A 137 5.56 18.38 -4.46
C CYS A 137 4.60 18.92 -3.38
N LEU A 138 5.04 19.07 -2.13
CA LEU A 138 4.22 19.67 -1.08
C LEU A 138 4.45 21.16 -0.96
N THR A 139 3.37 21.93 -0.79
CA THR A 139 3.41 23.36 -0.42
C THR A 139 3.90 23.55 1.01
N GLY A 140 4.15 24.79 1.41
CA GLY A 140 4.56 25.10 2.79
C GLY A 140 3.52 24.63 3.82
N GLU A 141 2.22 24.83 3.55
CA GLU A 141 1.14 24.44 4.44
C GLU A 141 0.97 22.91 4.47
N GLU A 142 1.02 22.23 3.34
CA GLU A 142 0.96 20.78 3.27
C GLU A 142 2.11 20.09 4.03
N LYS A 143 3.31 20.67 4.00
CA LYS A 143 4.45 20.21 4.81
C LYS A 143 4.16 20.30 6.30
N LYS A 144 3.50 21.38 6.75
CA LYS A 144 3.08 21.52 8.15
C LYS A 144 2.04 20.46 8.52
N GLN A 145 1.01 20.28 7.69
CA GLN A 145 -0.02 19.27 7.88
C GLN A 145 0.58 17.85 7.90
N HIS A 146 1.44 17.53 6.95
CA HIS A 146 2.13 16.23 6.90
C HIS A 146 2.95 15.97 8.18
N LYS A 147 3.67 16.98 8.68
CA LYS A 147 4.42 16.89 9.94
C LYS A 147 3.50 16.66 11.14
N MET A 148 2.33 17.31 11.19
CA MET A 148 1.33 17.12 12.24
C MET A 148 0.75 15.71 12.18
N LEU A 149 0.34 15.24 11.00
CA LEU A 149 -0.19 13.90 10.81
C LEU A 149 0.85 12.83 11.15
N ARG A 150 2.12 13.04 10.82
CA ARG A 150 3.19 12.13 11.25
C ARG A 150 3.28 12.02 12.77
N LYS A 151 3.20 13.15 13.48
CA LYS A 151 3.21 13.16 14.95
C LYS A 151 1.98 12.46 15.53
N ARG A 152 0.80 12.63 14.91
CA ARG A 152 -0.47 12.03 15.35
C ARG A 152 -0.50 10.53 15.08
N ASN A 153 -0.10 10.12 13.87
CA ASN A 153 -0.42 8.80 13.34
C ASN A 153 0.70 7.77 13.47
N ALA A 154 1.96 8.21 13.65
CA ALA A 154 3.08 7.27 13.65
C ALA A 154 2.91 6.20 14.74
N PHE A 155 2.85 4.92 14.29
CA PHE A 155 2.75 3.74 15.13
C PHE A 155 1.59 3.77 16.15
N ASN A 156 0.45 4.37 15.78
CA ASN A 156 -0.76 4.32 16.59
C ASN A 156 -1.32 2.89 16.69
N ILE A 157 -2.37 2.71 17.48
CA ILE A 157 -2.95 1.40 17.77
C ILE A 157 -3.42 0.66 16.49
N CYS A 158 -3.92 1.39 15.46
CA CYS A 158 -4.32 0.79 14.20
C CYS A 158 -3.13 0.15 13.49
N HIS A 159 -1.97 0.84 13.40
CA HIS A 159 -0.74 0.31 12.80
C HIS A 159 -0.20 -0.89 13.57
N ILE A 160 -0.32 -0.87 14.90
CA ILE A 160 0.09 -1.98 15.75
C ILE A 160 -0.81 -3.20 15.50
N ASN A 161 -2.13 -3.00 15.43
CA ASN A 161 -3.08 -4.08 15.17
C ASN A 161 -2.92 -4.67 13.77
N GLU A 162 -2.74 -3.84 12.73
CA GLU A 162 -2.37 -4.32 11.39
C GLU A 162 -1.09 -5.17 11.41
N SER A 163 -0.08 -4.75 12.17
CA SER A 163 1.17 -5.50 12.30
C SER A 163 0.97 -6.82 13.04
N LYS A 164 0.11 -6.88 14.06
CA LYS A 164 -0.21 -8.13 14.77
C LYS A 164 -0.93 -9.13 13.89
N ALA A 165 -1.89 -8.66 13.08
CA ALA A 165 -2.75 -9.49 12.23
C ALA A 165 -2.06 -9.95 10.94
N ILE A 166 -0.88 -9.41 10.59
CA ILE A 166 -0.33 -9.57 9.24
C ILE A 166 -0.10 -11.03 8.83
N LEU A 167 0.39 -11.89 9.70
CA LEU A 167 0.66 -13.29 9.35
C LEU A 167 -0.63 -14.08 9.14
N ASP A 168 -1.65 -13.83 9.95
CA ASP A 168 -2.96 -14.45 9.79
C ASP A 168 -3.65 -13.94 8.52
N ASN A 169 -3.55 -12.65 8.22
CA ASN A 169 -4.04 -12.03 6.99
C ASN A 169 -3.37 -12.63 5.74
N VAL A 170 -2.07 -12.84 5.80
CA VAL A 170 -1.29 -13.50 4.73
C VAL A 170 -1.77 -14.93 4.52
N ALA A 171 -1.96 -15.70 5.59
CA ALA A 171 -2.44 -17.08 5.51
C ALA A 171 -3.84 -17.17 4.88
N ILE A 172 -4.75 -16.25 5.21
CA ILE A 172 -6.09 -16.16 4.60
C ILE A 172 -5.95 -15.93 3.09
N VAL A 173 -5.16 -14.94 2.67
CA VAL A 173 -4.99 -14.61 1.25
C VAL A 173 -4.33 -15.77 0.49
N GLU A 174 -3.31 -16.38 1.06
CA GLU A 174 -2.59 -17.50 0.44
C GLU A 174 -3.49 -18.73 0.25
N SER A 175 -4.31 -19.06 1.24
CA SER A 175 -5.21 -20.22 1.20
C SER A 175 -6.26 -20.16 0.07
N GLN A 176 -6.62 -18.95 -0.39
CA GLN A 176 -7.61 -18.74 -1.44
C GLN A 176 -7.00 -18.62 -2.85
N GLY A 177 -5.66 -18.62 -2.95
CA GLY A 177 -4.93 -18.44 -4.19
C GLY A 177 -5.11 -17.05 -4.81
N TYR A 178 -4.50 -16.82 -5.96
CA TYR A 178 -4.52 -15.53 -6.62
C TYR A 178 -5.59 -15.46 -7.71
N LYS A 179 -6.48 -14.48 -7.66
CA LYS A 179 -7.40 -14.17 -8.76
C LYS A 179 -6.64 -13.47 -9.88
N LYS A 180 -6.85 -13.93 -11.11
CA LYS A 180 -6.20 -13.34 -12.28
C LYS A 180 -6.97 -12.11 -12.76
N CYS A 181 -6.25 -11.04 -13.00
CA CYS A 181 -6.71 -9.86 -13.73
C CYS A 181 -5.51 -9.27 -14.49
N PRO A 182 -5.72 -8.37 -15.44
CA PRO A 182 -4.62 -7.61 -16.03
C PRO A 182 -3.79 -6.95 -14.92
N ALA A 183 -2.45 -7.10 -14.97
CA ALA A 183 -1.60 -6.59 -13.91
C ALA A 183 -0.32 -5.94 -14.44
N LEU A 184 0.06 -4.83 -13.79
CA LEU A 184 1.32 -4.11 -13.98
C LEU A 184 2.01 -4.01 -12.61
N ILE A 185 3.24 -4.48 -12.51
CA ILE A 185 3.98 -4.48 -11.25
C ILE A 185 5.22 -3.60 -11.39
N PHE A 186 5.33 -2.60 -10.54
CA PHE A 186 6.53 -1.82 -10.33
C PHE A 186 7.29 -2.38 -9.13
N LYS A 187 8.57 -2.66 -9.30
CA LYS A 187 9.43 -3.11 -8.20
C LYS A 187 10.65 -2.20 -8.01
N SER A 188 11.02 -2.00 -6.76
CA SER A 188 12.24 -1.31 -6.34
C SER A 188 13.48 -2.22 -6.49
N ASN A 189 14.65 -1.69 -6.11
CA ASN A 189 15.88 -2.49 -6.03
C ASN A 189 15.91 -3.44 -4.82
N GLY A 190 14.94 -3.39 -3.92
CA GLY A 190 14.84 -4.26 -2.76
C GLY A 190 15.76 -3.92 -1.57
N LYS A 191 16.66 -2.94 -1.70
CA LYS A 191 17.64 -2.62 -0.64
C LYS A 191 17.03 -2.10 0.66
N GLN A 192 15.80 -1.57 0.60
CA GLN A 192 15.06 -1.03 1.75
C GLN A 192 13.97 -1.99 2.27
N THR A 193 13.91 -3.20 1.74
CA THR A 193 12.91 -4.22 2.06
C THR A 193 13.56 -5.52 2.49
N ALA A 194 12.81 -6.60 2.59
CA ALA A 194 13.37 -7.93 2.92
C ALA A 194 14.33 -8.44 1.82
N GLY A 195 15.36 -9.18 2.20
CA GLY A 195 16.43 -9.60 1.29
C GLY A 195 16.00 -10.42 0.07
N HIS A 196 14.85 -11.08 0.10
CA HIS A 196 14.26 -11.86 -1.00
C HIS A 196 13.14 -11.10 -1.76
N TRP A 197 13.00 -9.81 -1.51
CA TRP A 197 11.93 -8.97 -2.08
C TRP A 197 11.86 -9.02 -3.61
N SER A 198 13.03 -8.91 -4.24
CA SER A 198 13.10 -8.86 -5.70
C SER A 198 12.65 -10.18 -6.35
N GLU A 199 13.00 -11.31 -5.75
CA GLU A 199 12.61 -12.64 -6.16
C GLU A 199 11.11 -12.85 -6.02
N CYS A 200 10.54 -12.49 -4.88
CA CYS A 200 9.10 -12.55 -4.64
C CYS A 200 8.30 -11.72 -5.65
N GLN A 201 8.78 -10.51 -5.99
CA GLN A 201 8.11 -9.68 -6.99
C GLN A 201 8.14 -10.30 -8.39
N LYS A 202 9.26 -10.92 -8.79
CA LYS A 202 9.39 -11.63 -10.07
C LYS A 202 8.48 -12.85 -10.13
N GLU A 203 8.48 -13.65 -9.08
CA GLU A 203 7.65 -14.85 -8.98
C GLU A 203 6.16 -14.48 -9.04
N PHE A 204 5.74 -13.49 -8.26
CA PHE A 204 4.37 -13.02 -8.26
C PHE A 204 3.93 -12.48 -9.63
N ALA A 205 4.78 -11.69 -10.28
CA ALA A 205 4.50 -11.19 -11.62
C ALA A 205 4.34 -12.35 -12.62
N SER A 206 5.15 -13.41 -12.51
CA SER A 206 5.01 -14.61 -13.33
C SER A 206 3.68 -15.35 -13.08
N ILE A 207 3.28 -15.50 -11.81
CA ILE A 207 2.01 -16.15 -11.45
C ILE A 207 0.80 -15.42 -12.07
N LEU A 208 0.81 -14.08 -12.06
CA LEU A 208 -0.25 -13.27 -12.65
C LEU A 208 -0.11 -13.05 -14.16
N ASN A 209 0.97 -13.48 -14.79
CA ASN A 209 1.36 -13.07 -16.14
C ASN A 209 1.38 -11.54 -16.29
N ALA A 210 1.91 -10.86 -15.29
CA ALA A 210 1.93 -9.40 -15.20
C ALA A 210 3.14 -8.80 -15.90
N LYS A 211 2.98 -7.59 -16.46
CA LYS A 211 4.12 -6.78 -16.87
C LYS A 211 4.88 -6.32 -15.64
N LEU A 212 6.17 -6.67 -15.54
CA LEU A 212 7.05 -6.27 -14.45
C LEU A 212 8.02 -5.18 -14.91
N ILE A 213 8.04 -4.04 -14.20
CA ILE A 213 8.97 -2.94 -14.43
C ILE A 213 9.83 -2.74 -13.19
N SER A 214 11.14 -2.79 -13.37
CA SER A 214 12.13 -2.67 -12.29
C SER A 214 12.81 -1.31 -12.32
N TYR A 215 12.90 -0.67 -11.15
CA TYR A 215 13.64 0.58 -11.00
C TYR A 215 14.75 0.43 -9.95
N ASP A 216 15.93 0.93 -10.26
CA ASP A 216 17.01 1.03 -9.27
C ASP A 216 16.81 2.24 -8.37
N CYS A 217 15.86 2.11 -7.45
CA CYS A 217 15.53 3.11 -6.45
C CYS A 217 14.94 2.45 -5.20
N GLY A 218 14.71 3.23 -4.15
CA GLY A 218 14.14 2.75 -2.89
C GLY A 218 12.66 2.38 -2.99
N HIS A 219 12.13 1.81 -1.90
CA HIS A 219 10.79 1.26 -1.75
C HIS A 219 9.64 2.21 -2.14
N TYR A 220 9.78 3.49 -1.91
CA TYR A 220 8.80 4.51 -2.35
C TYR A 220 9.10 4.95 -3.80
N ILE A 221 8.96 4.04 -4.75
CA ILE A 221 9.30 4.23 -6.19
C ILE A 221 8.68 5.53 -6.72
N HIS A 222 7.45 5.82 -6.38
CA HIS A 222 6.71 7.00 -6.84
C HIS A 222 7.37 8.33 -6.46
N HIS A 223 8.20 8.38 -5.41
CA HIS A 223 8.97 9.57 -5.08
C HIS A 223 10.15 9.82 -6.02
N TYR A 224 10.63 8.79 -6.69
CA TYR A 224 11.80 8.84 -7.58
C TYR A 224 11.42 8.81 -9.05
N LYS A 225 10.37 8.04 -9.39
CA LYS A 225 10.02 7.62 -10.76
C LYS A 225 8.58 7.93 -11.15
N SER A 226 7.97 8.96 -10.54
CA SER A 226 6.55 9.27 -10.79
C SER A 226 6.22 9.58 -12.25
N ASN A 227 7.14 10.20 -13.02
CA ASN A 227 6.90 10.50 -14.43
C ASN A 227 6.89 9.23 -15.29
N GLU A 228 7.89 8.37 -15.07
CA GLU A 228 8.01 7.09 -15.76
C GLU A 228 6.85 6.17 -15.40
N MET A 229 6.48 6.11 -14.11
CA MET A 229 5.32 5.33 -13.65
C MET A 229 4.03 5.80 -14.32
N CYS A 230 3.77 7.10 -14.36
CA CYS A 230 2.55 7.64 -15.00
C CYS A 230 2.46 7.23 -16.48
N LYS A 231 3.56 7.36 -17.24
CA LYS A 231 3.60 6.94 -18.64
C LYS A 231 3.25 5.45 -18.83
N GLU A 232 3.82 4.59 -17.98
CA GLU A 232 3.56 3.16 -18.05
C GLU A 232 2.15 2.79 -17.59
N ILE A 233 1.60 3.51 -16.60
CA ILE A 233 0.22 3.33 -16.13
C ILE A 233 -0.78 3.72 -17.23
N ILE A 234 -0.63 4.89 -17.84
CA ILE A 234 -1.50 5.36 -18.92
C ILE A 234 -1.47 4.34 -20.06
N LYS A 235 -0.27 3.98 -20.55
CA LYS A 235 -0.12 2.98 -21.60
C LYS A 235 -0.75 1.62 -21.26
N PHE A 236 -0.64 1.18 -19.99
CA PHE A 236 -1.24 -0.07 -19.53
C PHE A 236 -2.77 0.01 -19.51
N VAL A 237 -3.33 1.12 -19.01
CA VAL A 237 -4.79 1.29 -18.94
C VAL A 237 -5.41 1.45 -20.32
N ASP A 238 -4.76 2.14 -21.26
CA ASP A 238 -5.22 2.27 -22.65
C ASP A 238 -5.40 0.90 -23.31
N LEU A 239 -4.52 -0.06 -23.01
CA LEU A 239 -4.64 -1.44 -23.49
C LEU A 239 -5.82 -2.23 -22.89
N LEU A 240 -6.41 -1.76 -21.78
CA LEU A 240 -7.58 -2.40 -21.16
C LEU A 240 -8.91 -1.90 -21.73
N ILE A 241 -8.88 -0.87 -22.56
CA ILE A 241 -10.08 -0.21 -23.11
C ILE A 241 -10.37 -0.74 -24.52
N ILE A 242 -9.37 -1.35 -25.14
CA ILE A 242 -9.49 -2.02 -26.44
C ILE A 242 -10.03 -3.42 -26.27
#